data_d48fb0f2b47946ac86ee5ed8288e6fe4
#
_entry.id   d48fb0f2b47946ac86ee5ed8288e6fe4
#
_cell.length_a   1.000
_cell.length_b   1.000
_cell.length_c   1.000
_cell.angle_alpha   90.00
_cell.angle_beta   90.00
_cell.angle_gamma   90.00
#
_symmetry.space_group_name_H-M   'P 1'
#
loop_
_entity.id
_entity.type
_entity.pdbx_description
1 polymer ?
#
loop_
_entity_poly.entity_id
_entity_poly.type
_entity_poly.pdbx_seq_one_letter_code
_entity_poly.pdbx_strand_id
1 'polypeptide(L)'
;MILNKVTDCYLMKAQGEGNREEIEDDKLYHVVTDLYTGQMLGAVMDTSYGLLSITPKDKDGNPIENLEDQAIMEGNQELKAWAAIARYMESFDDTDGDGIANVSEYYNEKHDR
;
A
#
# COMPACT_ATOMS: atom_id res chain seq x y z
N MET A 1 -12.88 -17.90 20.60
CA MET A 1 -12.61 -16.68 19.78
C MET A 1 -12.54 -17.12 18.32
N ILE A 2 -13.44 -16.63 17.48
CA ILE A 2 -13.40 -16.96 16.05
C ILE A 2 -12.46 -15.93 15.41
N LEU A 3 -11.30 -16.38 14.98
CA LEU A 3 -10.38 -15.54 14.18
C LEU A 3 -10.87 -15.60 12.73
N ASN A 4 -11.21 -14.44 12.17
CA ASN A 4 -11.47 -14.35 10.74
C ASN A 4 -10.15 -14.62 10.02
N LYS A 5 -10.13 -15.63 9.17
CA LYS A 5 -8.96 -16.00 8.37
C LYS A 5 -9.06 -15.33 7.01
N VAL A 6 -7.99 -14.67 6.58
CA VAL A 6 -7.81 -14.30 5.18
C VAL A 6 -7.61 -15.59 4.38
N THR A 7 -8.46 -15.82 3.41
CA THR A 7 -8.46 -17.06 2.61
C THR A 7 -7.89 -16.86 1.22
N ASP A 8 -7.77 -15.60 0.78
CA ASP A 8 -7.29 -15.27 -0.56
C ASP A 8 -6.60 -13.89 -0.52
N CYS A 9 -5.39 -13.81 -1.06
CA CYS A 9 -4.61 -12.58 -1.16
C CYS A 9 -3.78 -12.62 -2.45
N TYR A 10 -3.93 -11.60 -3.29
CA TYR A 10 -3.27 -11.54 -4.59
C TYR A 10 -2.96 -10.09 -4.98
N LEU A 11 -2.01 -9.93 -5.88
CA LEU A 11 -1.70 -8.65 -6.51
C LEU A 11 -2.45 -8.52 -7.83
N MET A 12 -2.94 -7.31 -8.09
CA MET A 12 -3.49 -6.93 -9.40
C MET A 12 -2.42 -6.16 -10.18
N LYS A 13 -1.89 -6.74 -11.25
CA LYS A 13 -0.80 -6.14 -12.05
C LYS A 13 -1.24 -5.02 -13.00
N ALA A 14 -2.48 -5.03 -13.42
CA ALA A 14 -3.05 -4.03 -14.33
C ALA A 14 -4.58 -4.09 -14.28
N GLN A 15 -5.23 -3.08 -14.87
CA GLN A 15 -6.67 -3.09 -15.04
C GLN A 15 -7.10 -4.26 -15.94
N GLY A 16 -8.00 -5.10 -15.44
CA GLY A 16 -8.60 -6.18 -16.20
C GLY A 16 -8.65 -7.53 -15.48
N GLU A 17 -9.64 -8.34 -15.85
CA GLU A 17 -9.76 -9.71 -15.36
C GLU A 17 -8.59 -10.56 -15.89
N GLY A 18 -7.99 -11.35 -15.01
CA GLY A 18 -6.94 -12.31 -15.37
C GLY A 18 -5.52 -11.91 -15.03
N ASN A 19 -5.29 -10.70 -14.50
CA ASN A 19 -3.95 -10.22 -14.09
C ASN A 19 -3.69 -10.39 -12.59
N ARG A 20 -4.24 -11.45 -12.00
CA ARG A 20 -3.97 -11.81 -10.60
C ARG A 20 -2.62 -12.51 -10.49
N GLU A 21 -1.81 -12.10 -9.53
CA GLU A 21 -0.61 -12.81 -9.09
C GLU A 21 -0.79 -13.22 -7.64
N GLU A 22 -0.70 -14.51 -7.37
CA GLU A 22 -0.73 -15.01 -6.00
C GLU A 22 0.49 -14.55 -5.23
N ILE A 23 0.31 -14.29 -3.93
CA ILE A 23 1.40 -13.92 -3.05
C ILE A 23 2.16 -15.18 -2.67
N GLU A 24 3.47 -15.16 -2.91
CA GLU A 24 4.40 -16.23 -2.62
C GLU A 24 5.13 -15.95 -1.29
N ASP A 25 5.21 -16.93 -0.39
CA ASP A 25 5.72 -16.78 0.97
C ASP A 25 7.22 -16.43 1.00
N ASP A 26 7.97 -16.79 -0.03
CA ASP A 26 9.43 -16.59 -0.13
C ASP A 26 9.84 -15.38 -0.98
N LYS A 27 8.86 -14.59 -1.44
CA LYS A 27 9.09 -13.42 -2.29
C LYS A 27 8.98 -12.12 -1.49
N LEU A 28 9.82 -11.16 -1.82
CA LEU A 28 9.72 -9.80 -1.28
C LEU A 28 8.76 -8.96 -2.11
N TYR A 29 7.89 -8.24 -1.42
CA TYR A 29 6.94 -7.32 -2.02
C TYR A 29 7.19 -5.90 -1.52
N HIS A 30 7.14 -4.95 -2.44
CA HIS A 30 7.21 -3.54 -2.07
C HIS A 30 5.84 -3.08 -1.56
N VAL A 31 5.80 -2.66 -0.31
CA VAL A 31 4.60 -2.16 0.36
C VAL A 31 4.77 -0.68 0.66
N VAL A 32 3.79 0.13 0.26
CA VAL A 32 3.71 1.55 0.64
C VAL A 32 2.61 1.69 1.67
N THR A 33 2.94 2.32 2.79
CA THR A 33 2.00 2.54 3.90
C THR A 33 2.32 3.85 4.61
N ASP A 34 1.45 4.31 5.50
CA ASP A 34 1.78 5.39 6.41
C ASP A 34 2.67 4.91 7.56
N LEU A 35 3.40 5.86 8.16
CA LEU A 35 4.36 5.55 9.23
C LEU A 35 3.68 4.90 10.44
N TYR A 36 2.48 5.36 10.80
CA TYR A 36 1.74 4.81 11.95
C TYR A 36 1.42 3.33 11.74
N THR A 37 0.90 2.97 10.58
CA THR A 37 0.63 1.56 10.23
C THR A 37 1.91 0.74 10.26
N GLY A 38 3.00 1.27 9.71
CA GLY A 38 4.31 0.61 9.75
C GLY A 38 4.81 0.34 11.18
N GLN A 39 4.72 1.32 12.07
CA GLN A 39 5.11 1.18 13.47
C GLN A 39 4.24 0.20 14.24
N MET A 40 2.96 0.05 13.86
CA MET A 40 2.06 -0.91 14.49
C MET A 40 2.45 -2.38 14.24
N LEU A 41 3.29 -2.68 13.25
CA LEU A 41 3.78 -4.04 13.02
C LEU A 41 4.55 -4.60 14.22
N GLY A 42 5.34 -3.76 14.90
CA GLY A 42 6.00 -4.13 16.16
C GLY A 42 5.00 -4.43 17.28
N ALA A 43 3.96 -3.61 17.42
CA ALA A 43 2.93 -3.79 18.43
C ALA A 43 2.12 -5.08 18.24
N VAL A 44 1.95 -5.53 16.99
CA VAL A 44 1.30 -6.82 16.69
C VAL A 44 2.11 -7.98 17.27
N MET A 45 3.43 -7.94 17.16
CA MET A 45 4.31 -8.96 17.74
C MET A 45 4.18 -9.01 19.25
N ASP A 46 4.21 -7.85 19.91
CA ASP A 46 4.10 -7.74 21.37
C ASP A 46 2.73 -8.22 21.87
N THR A 47 1.65 -7.77 21.23
CA THR A 47 0.27 -8.14 21.61
C THR A 47 -0.04 -9.60 21.36
N SER A 48 0.60 -10.22 20.38
CA SER A 48 0.44 -11.64 20.05
C SER A 48 1.37 -12.56 20.85
N TYR A 49 2.14 -12.02 21.79
CA TYR A 49 3.18 -12.77 22.52
C TYR A 49 4.17 -13.48 21.59
N GLY A 50 4.51 -12.85 20.49
CA GLY A 50 5.44 -13.37 19.49
C GLY A 50 4.86 -14.42 18.54
N LEU A 51 3.56 -14.72 18.59
CA LEU A 51 2.88 -15.66 17.70
C LEU A 51 2.78 -15.13 16.26
N LEU A 52 2.69 -13.79 16.11
CA LEU A 52 2.67 -13.11 14.84
C LEU A 52 3.87 -12.16 14.80
N SER A 53 4.77 -12.37 13.88
CA SER A 53 5.95 -11.52 13.68
C SER A 53 5.99 -11.10 12.22
N ILE A 54 6.00 -9.78 12.01
CA ILE A 54 6.22 -9.18 10.69
C ILE A 54 7.47 -8.33 10.81
N THR A 55 8.52 -8.74 10.11
CA THR A 55 9.77 -7.98 10.06
C THR A 55 9.89 -7.32 8.69
N PRO A 56 9.68 -6.00 8.60
CA PRO A 56 9.92 -5.27 7.35
C PRO A 56 11.37 -5.46 6.90
N LYS A 57 11.57 -5.56 5.60
CA LYS A 57 12.89 -5.74 4.99
C LYS A 57 13.16 -4.66 3.96
N ASP A 58 14.42 -4.31 3.79
CA ASP A 58 14.85 -3.46 2.71
C ASP A 58 14.85 -4.22 1.36
N LYS A 59 15.20 -3.52 0.27
CA LYS A 59 15.28 -4.11 -1.08
C LYS A 59 16.29 -5.25 -1.21
N ASP A 60 17.25 -5.34 -0.29
CA ASP A 60 18.31 -6.35 -0.27
C ASP A 60 17.95 -7.52 0.69
N GLY A 61 16.79 -7.47 1.33
CA GLY A 61 16.27 -8.50 2.22
C GLY A 61 16.74 -8.38 3.67
N ASN A 62 17.44 -7.29 4.04
CA ASN A 62 17.86 -7.07 5.41
C ASN A 62 16.72 -6.48 6.27
N PRO A 63 16.61 -6.84 7.55
CA PRO A 63 15.64 -6.22 8.43
C PRO A 63 15.80 -4.70 8.50
N ILE A 64 14.68 -3.97 8.47
CA ILE A 64 14.64 -2.53 8.70
C ILE A 64 14.50 -2.30 10.19
N GLU A 65 15.50 -1.67 10.80
CA GLU A 65 15.50 -1.37 12.24
C GLU A 65 14.66 -0.12 12.56
N ASN A 66 14.70 0.87 11.68
CA ASN A 66 13.97 2.13 11.85
C ASN A 66 13.16 2.44 10.57
N LEU A 67 11.84 2.37 10.67
CA LEU A 67 10.94 2.65 9.56
C LEU A 67 10.92 4.13 9.15
N GLU A 68 11.28 5.04 10.05
CA GLU A 68 11.35 6.47 9.73
C GLU A 68 12.40 6.77 8.66
N ASP A 69 13.49 5.99 8.63
CA ASP A 69 14.55 6.12 7.62
C ASP A 69 14.09 5.68 6.22
N GLN A 70 12.93 5.03 6.13
CA GLN A 70 12.31 4.59 4.88
C GLN A 70 11.23 5.57 4.39
N ALA A 71 11.08 6.71 5.05
CA ALA A 71 10.10 7.72 4.63
C ALA A 71 10.35 8.18 3.20
N ILE A 72 9.29 8.22 2.40
CA ILE A 72 9.36 8.76 1.03
C ILE A 72 9.57 10.27 1.12
N MET A 73 10.67 10.74 0.57
CA MET A 73 11.05 12.15 0.61
C MET A 73 10.73 12.85 -0.70
N GLU A 74 10.32 14.11 -0.60
CA GLU A 74 10.23 15.02 -1.70
C GLU A 74 11.14 16.23 -1.43
N GLY A 75 12.27 16.27 -2.10
CA GLY A 75 13.35 17.20 -1.75
C GLY A 75 13.81 16.95 -0.32
N ASN A 76 13.66 17.94 0.56
CA ASN A 76 14.05 17.86 1.97
C ASN A 76 12.86 17.63 2.92
N GLN A 77 11.69 17.32 2.39
CA GLN A 77 10.48 17.12 3.18
C GLN A 77 9.90 15.73 2.93
N GLU A 78 9.27 15.20 3.95
CA GLU A 78 8.52 13.96 3.89
C GLU A 78 7.29 14.12 2.97
N LEU A 79 7.12 13.21 2.03
CA LEU A 79 5.92 13.20 1.18
C LEU A 79 4.70 12.82 2.01
N LYS A 80 3.80 13.76 2.20
CA LYS A 80 2.56 13.50 2.93
C LYS A 80 1.55 12.74 2.05
N ALA A 81 0.84 11.79 2.65
CA ALA A 81 -0.14 10.97 1.95
C ALA A 81 -1.18 11.81 1.18
N TRP A 82 -1.68 12.89 1.78
CA TRP A 82 -2.62 13.78 1.12
C TRP A 82 -2.02 14.45 -0.13
N ALA A 83 -0.72 14.81 -0.09
CA ALA A 83 -0.05 15.43 -1.24
C ALA A 83 0.15 14.42 -2.38
N ALA A 84 0.48 13.18 -2.05
CA ALA A 84 0.54 12.10 -3.03
C ALA A 84 -0.82 11.85 -3.71
N ILE A 85 -1.90 11.83 -2.93
CA ILE A 85 -3.27 11.67 -3.45
C ILE A 85 -3.65 12.88 -4.34
N ALA A 86 -3.38 14.10 -3.89
CA ALA A 86 -3.69 15.31 -4.67
C ALA A 86 -3.02 15.26 -6.04
N ARG A 87 -1.74 14.92 -6.10
CA ARG A 87 -1.00 14.79 -7.38
C ARG A 87 -1.52 13.68 -8.26
N TYR A 88 -1.91 12.57 -7.65
CA TYR A 88 -2.52 11.49 -8.41
C TYR A 88 -3.83 11.94 -9.05
N MET A 89 -4.67 12.67 -8.32
CA MET A 89 -5.90 13.25 -8.86
C MET A 89 -5.62 14.30 -9.95
N GLU A 90 -4.62 15.15 -9.77
CA GLU A 90 -4.18 16.12 -10.77
C GLU A 90 -3.63 15.48 -12.05
N SER A 91 -3.21 14.22 -11.99
CA SER A 91 -2.73 13.47 -13.17
C SER A 91 -3.84 12.93 -14.06
N PHE A 92 -5.10 13.05 -13.65
CA PHE A 92 -6.24 12.65 -14.48
C PHE A 92 -6.50 13.70 -15.57
N ASP A 93 -7.07 13.24 -16.70
CA ASP A 93 -7.42 14.12 -17.79
C ASP A 93 -8.65 14.99 -17.45
N ASP A 94 -8.64 16.22 -17.88
CA ASP A 94 -9.81 17.09 -17.94
C ASP A 94 -10.59 16.73 -19.22
N THR A 95 -11.62 15.91 -19.09
CA THR A 95 -12.36 15.36 -20.24
C THR A 95 -13.52 16.23 -20.69
N ASP A 96 -13.98 17.17 -19.85
CA ASP A 96 -15.09 18.09 -20.15
C ASP A 96 -14.64 19.54 -20.38
N GLY A 97 -13.37 19.87 -20.13
CA GLY A 97 -12.76 21.15 -20.42
C GLY A 97 -13.12 22.24 -19.42
N ASP A 98 -13.52 21.90 -18.21
CA ASP A 98 -13.88 22.84 -17.16
C ASP A 98 -12.66 23.34 -16.33
N GLY A 99 -11.48 22.81 -16.62
CA GLY A 99 -10.21 23.12 -15.93
C GLY A 99 -9.98 22.27 -14.68
N ILE A 100 -10.78 21.24 -14.43
CA ILE A 100 -10.67 20.34 -13.30
C ILE A 100 -10.47 18.90 -13.82
N ALA A 101 -9.48 18.19 -13.29
CA ALA A 101 -9.24 16.81 -13.66
C ALA A 101 -10.43 15.91 -13.29
N ASN A 102 -10.88 15.11 -14.25
CA ASN A 102 -12.02 14.22 -14.03
C ASN A 102 -11.56 12.87 -13.46
N VAL A 103 -12.29 12.36 -12.49
CA VAL A 103 -12.03 11.02 -11.97
C VAL A 103 -12.31 9.99 -13.06
N SER A 104 -11.34 9.10 -13.32
CA SER A 104 -11.47 8.05 -14.31
C SER A 104 -12.73 7.20 -14.10
N GLU A 105 -13.42 6.84 -15.17
CA GLU A 105 -14.58 5.94 -15.14
C GLU A 105 -14.30 4.63 -14.42
N TYR A 106 -13.05 4.16 -14.45
CA TYR A 106 -12.60 2.99 -13.72
C TYR A 106 -12.96 3.04 -12.22
N TYR A 107 -12.90 4.23 -11.59
CA TYR A 107 -13.26 4.40 -10.17
C TYR A 107 -14.77 4.58 -9.93
N ASN A 108 -15.52 4.85 -11.00
CA ASN A 108 -16.98 5.00 -10.93
C ASN A 108 -17.72 3.65 -11.06
N GLU A 109 -17.07 2.63 -11.60
CA GLU A 109 -17.63 1.29 -11.66
C GLU A 109 -17.71 0.71 -10.24
N LYS A 110 -18.91 0.24 -9.89
CA LYS A 110 -19.08 -0.58 -8.69
C LYS A 110 -18.40 -1.92 -8.97
N HIS A 111 -17.16 -2.04 -8.53
CA HIS A 111 -16.55 -3.35 -8.46
C HIS A 111 -17.30 -4.14 -7.39
N ASP A 112 -18.10 -5.10 -7.80
CA ASP A 112 -18.72 -6.07 -6.89
C ASP A 112 -17.60 -6.78 -6.14
N ARG A 113 -17.60 -6.59 -4.82
CA ARG A 113 -16.63 -7.17 -3.89
C ARG A 113 -17.01 -8.61 -3.59
#